data_7a3f5874d86a3d8006b6f1b2754361a5
#
_entry.id   7a3f5874d86a3d8006b6f1b2754361a5
#
_cell.length_a   1.000
_cell.length_b   1.000
_cell.length_c   1.000
_cell.angle_alpha   90.00
_cell.angle_beta   90.00
_cell.angle_gamma   90.00
#
_symmetry.space_group_name_H-M   'P 1'
#
loop_
_entity.id
_entity.type
_entity.pdbx_description
1 polymer ?
#
loop_
_entity_poly.entity_id
_entity_poly.type
_entity_poly.pdbx_seq_one_letter_code
_entity_poly.pdbx_strand_id
1 'polypeptide(L)'
;DKFEGFKSLRGMLRKKGINVKMIHSHGQFLDILPVRASKGLAIRHLCLRWGLPLEDVLVAGDSGNDREMLTGSTKGVVVGNYSEELNNLREGESLYFAEGNYSWGIIEGMDHFGF
;
A
#
# COMPACT_ATOMS: atom_id res chain seq x y z
N ASP A 1 19.23 -2.47 17.11
CA ASP A 1 17.84 -2.14 16.79
C ASP A 1 17.60 -2.30 15.29
N LYS A 2 16.54 -3.02 14.92
CA LYS A 2 16.20 -3.27 13.51
C LYS A 2 16.03 -1.95 12.73
N PHE A 3 15.48 -0.93 13.34
CA PHE A 3 15.29 0.39 12.71
C PHE A 3 16.59 1.14 12.41
N GLU A 4 17.57 1.02 13.27
CA GLU A 4 18.89 1.63 13.02
C GLU A 4 19.62 0.94 11.87
N GLY A 5 19.49 -0.38 11.76
CA GLY A 5 20.02 -1.15 10.64
C GLY A 5 19.44 -0.71 9.30
N PHE A 6 18.15 -0.43 9.23
CA PHE A 6 17.50 0.05 8.00
C PHE A 6 17.93 1.46 7.60
N LYS A 7 18.07 2.37 8.57
CA LYS A 7 18.59 3.72 8.31
C LYS A 7 20.02 3.67 7.80
N SER A 8 20.86 2.82 8.41
CA SER A 8 22.25 2.62 8.01
C SER A 8 22.34 2.07 6.59
N LEU A 9 21.57 1.03 6.26
CA LEU A 9 21.51 0.44 4.92
C LEU A 9 21.07 1.45 3.86
N ARG A 10 20.01 2.22 4.14
CA ARG A 10 19.54 3.28 3.24
C ARG A 10 20.63 4.33 3.01
N GLY A 11 21.33 4.74 4.07
CA GLY A 11 22.43 5.69 3.99
C GLY A 11 23.58 5.18 3.14
N MET A 12 23.94 3.90 3.27
CA MET A 12 25.00 3.27 2.47
C MET A 12 24.64 3.21 0.99
N LEU A 13 23.41 2.80 0.66
CA LEU A 13 22.92 2.74 -0.72
C LEU A 13 22.90 4.12 -1.36
N ARG A 14 22.42 5.13 -0.63
CA ARG A 14 22.39 6.52 -1.09
C ARG A 14 23.79 7.09 -1.36
N LYS A 15 24.75 6.80 -0.51
CA LYS A 15 26.16 7.20 -0.70
C LYS A 15 26.77 6.60 -1.97
N LYS A 16 26.29 5.42 -2.39
CA LYS A 16 26.70 4.77 -3.64
C LYS A 16 25.89 5.24 -4.85
N GLY A 17 25.04 6.25 -4.70
CA GLY A 17 24.18 6.74 -5.79
C GLY A 17 23.02 5.80 -6.15
N ILE A 18 22.73 4.80 -5.30
CA ILE A 18 21.64 3.84 -5.53
C ILE A 18 20.39 4.33 -4.79
N ASN A 19 19.42 4.82 -5.55
CA ASN A 19 18.13 5.25 -5.02
C ASN A 19 17.17 4.06 -4.96
N VAL A 20 16.72 3.72 -3.76
CA VAL A 20 15.81 2.60 -3.51
C VAL A 20 14.63 3.04 -2.65
N LYS A 21 13.52 2.35 -2.83
CA LYS A 21 12.38 2.36 -1.94
C LYS A 21 12.50 1.18 -0.99
N MET A 22 12.44 1.43 0.31
CA MET A 22 12.48 0.39 1.33
C MET A 22 11.11 0.30 1.98
N ILE A 23 10.50 -0.88 1.92
CA ILE A 23 9.18 -1.15 2.47
C ILE A 23 9.31 -2.24 3.53
N HIS A 24 8.81 -1.95 4.71
CA HIS A 24 8.74 -2.90 5.82
C HIS A 24 7.31 -3.43 5.96
N SER A 25 7.16 -4.73 6.03
CA SER A 25 5.86 -5.37 6.14
C SER A 25 5.85 -6.53 7.14
N HIS A 26 4.71 -6.69 7.83
CA HIS A 26 4.47 -7.72 8.85
C HIS A 26 5.51 -7.72 9.99
N GLY A 27 6.19 -6.63 10.26
CA GLY A 27 7.24 -6.54 11.27
C GLY A 27 8.49 -7.42 11.02
N GLN A 28 8.56 -8.11 9.89
CA GLN A 28 9.57 -9.12 9.61
C GLN A 28 10.28 -8.96 8.26
N PHE A 29 9.58 -8.47 7.26
CA PHE A 29 10.08 -8.40 5.88
C PHE A 29 10.51 -6.99 5.51
N LEU A 30 11.64 -6.90 4.83
CA LEU A 30 12.14 -5.67 4.24
C LEU A 30 12.30 -5.87 2.74
N ASP A 31 11.48 -5.17 1.96
CA ASP A 31 11.59 -5.14 0.51
C ASP A 31 12.43 -3.94 0.09
N ILE A 32 13.41 -4.19 -0.77
CA ILE A 32 14.24 -3.15 -1.37
C ILE A 32 13.91 -3.10 -2.86
N LEU A 33 13.28 -2.02 -3.28
CA LEU A 33 12.74 -1.86 -4.63
C LEU A 33 13.37 -0.65 -5.33
N PRO A 34 13.43 -0.65 -6.66
CA PRO A 34 13.69 0.58 -7.41
C PRO A 34 12.70 1.68 -7.01
N VAL A 35 13.13 2.94 -7.00
CA VAL A 35 12.33 4.08 -6.53
C VAL A 35 10.93 4.15 -7.14
N ARG A 36 10.80 3.75 -8.41
CA ARG A 36 9.52 3.77 -9.14
C ARG A 36 8.73 2.47 -9.08
N ALA A 37 9.24 1.42 -8.46
CA ALA A 37 8.52 0.18 -8.33
C ALA A 37 7.59 0.24 -7.10
N SER A 38 6.29 0.19 -7.35
CA SER A 38 5.27 0.08 -6.30
C SER A 38 3.95 -0.41 -6.89
N LYS A 39 3.12 -1.02 -6.05
CA LYS A 39 1.77 -1.43 -6.42
C LYS A 39 0.92 -0.23 -6.88
N GLY A 40 1.02 0.89 -6.17
CA GLY A 40 0.28 2.11 -6.51
C GLY A 40 0.67 2.68 -7.87
N LEU A 41 1.97 2.74 -8.18
CA LEU A 41 2.43 3.19 -9.49
C LEU A 41 2.03 2.23 -10.61
N ALA A 42 2.09 0.92 -10.38
CA ALA A 42 1.64 -0.08 -11.35
C ALA A 42 0.15 0.09 -11.69
N ILE A 43 -0.70 0.27 -10.69
CA ILE A 43 -2.13 0.50 -10.88
C ILE A 43 -2.39 1.78 -11.68
N ARG A 44 -1.75 2.89 -11.32
CA ARG A 44 -1.87 4.16 -12.07
C ARG A 44 -1.45 4.00 -13.52
N HIS A 45 -0.36 3.27 -13.77
CA HIS A 45 0.10 3.00 -15.12
C HIS A 45 -0.91 2.20 -15.94
N LEU A 46 -1.48 1.14 -15.36
CA LEU A 46 -2.52 0.33 -16.01
C LEU A 46 -3.79 1.15 -16.28
N CYS A 47 -4.26 1.92 -15.31
CA CYS A 47 -5.43 2.77 -15.47
C CYS A 47 -5.23 3.78 -16.61
N LEU A 48 -4.06 4.42 -16.67
CA LEU A 48 -3.73 5.34 -17.75
C LEU A 48 -3.74 4.64 -19.12
N ARG A 49 -3.14 3.45 -19.21
CA ARG A 49 -3.11 2.68 -20.46
C ARG A 49 -4.48 2.22 -20.94
N TRP A 50 -5.36 1.88 -20.01
CA TRP A 50 -6.69 1.34 -20.31
C TRP A 50 -7.79 2.42 -20.33
N GLY A 51 -7.45 3.66 -20.03
CA GLY A 51 -8.41 4.75 -19.97
C GLY A 51 -9.41 4.61 -18.82
N LEU A 52 -9.01 3.97 -17.71
CA LEU A 52 -9.84 3.79 -16.52
C LEU A 52 -9.62 4.94 -15.54
N PRO A 53 -10.68 5.64 -15.10
CA PRO A 53 -10.59 6.58 -13.99
C PRO A 53 -10.17 5.86 -12.70
N LEU A 54 -9.28 6.45 -11.92
CA LEU A 54 -8.81 5.82 -10.67
C LEU A 54 -9.94 5.64 -9.64
N GLU A 55 -10.90 6.54 -9.63
CA GLU A 55 -12.09 6.47 -8.76
C GLU A 55 -13.01 5.27 -9.06
N ASP A 56 -12.88 4.67 -10.24
CA ASP A 56 -13.61 3.46 -10.63
C ASP A 56 -12.87 2.16 -10.32
N VAL A 57 -11.73 2.27 -9.63
CA VAL A 57 -10.88 1.13 -9.28
C VAL A 57 -10.88 0.92 -7.78
N LEU A 58 -11.18 -0.30 -7.36
CA LEU A 58 -11.08 -0.72 -5.97
C LEU A 58 -9.78 -1.48 -5.75
N VAL A 59 -9.09 -1.14 -4.69
CA VAL A 59 -7.85 -1.81 -4.23
C VAL A 59 -8.03 -2.27 -2.79
N ALA A 60 -7.38 -3.37 -2.43
CA ALA A 60 -7.43 -3.87 -1.06
C ALA A 60 -6.04 -4.27 -0.59
N GLY A 61 -5.77 -4.11 0.69
CA GLY A 61 -4.48 -4.43 1.28
C GLY A 61 -4.53 -4.66 2.78
N ASP A 62 -3.44 -5.22 3.30
CA ASP A 62 -3.33 -5.62 4.71
C ASP A 62 -2.00 -5.22 5.37
N SER A 63 -1.01 -4.73 4.63
CA SER A 63 0.32 -4.49 5.18
C SER A 63 1.05 -3.29 4.56
N GLY A 64 2.22 -2.97 5.10
CA GLY A 64 2.99 -1.79 4.72
C GLY A 64 3.33 -1.68 3.24
N ASN A 65 3.44 -2.81 2.52
CA ASN A 65 3.71 -2.80 1.08
C ASN A 65 2.50 -2.34 0.24
N ASP A 66 1.31 -2.29 0.82
CA ASP A 66 0.07 -1.83 0.18
C ASP A 66 -0.21 -0.33 0.42
N ARG A 67 0.52 0.29 1.32
CA ARG A 67 0.28 1.66 1.79
C ARG A 67 0.12 2.67 0.65
N GLU A 68 1.03 2.67 -0.31
CA GLU A 68 0.99 3.62 -1.41
C GLU A 68 -0.22 3.39 -2.33
N MET A 69 -0.58 2.13 -2.54
CA MET A 69 -1.77 1.74 -3.28
C MET A 69 -3.04 2.22 -2.57
N LEU A 70 -3.12 2.02 -1.25
CA LEU A 70 -4.27 2.36 -0.43
C LEU A 70 -4.48 3.88 -0.26
N THR A 71 -3.41 4.67 -0.33
CA THR A 71 -3.46 6.13 -0.13
C THR A 71 -3.59 6.93 -1.43
N GLY A 72 -3.81 6.26 -2.56
CA GLY A 72 -4.01 6.89 -3.85
C GLY A 72 -5.43 7.39 -4.08
N SER A 73 -5.75 7.71 -5.33
CA SER A 73 -7.09 8.18 -5.74
C SER A 73 -8.07 7.03 -6.03
N THR A 74 -7.65 5.79 -5.87
CA THR A 74 -8.51 4.61 -5.98
C THR A 74 -9.37 4.45 -4.73
N LYS A 75 -10.44 3.66 -4.81
CA LYS A 75 -11.19 3.23 -3.64
C LYS A 75 -10.38 2.16 -2.89
N GLY A 76 -9.93 2.46 -1.69
CA GLY A 76 -9.07 1.60 -0.90
C GLY A 76 -9.81 0.88 0.23
N VAL A 77 -9.54 -0.40 0.39
CA VAL A 77 -10.06 -1.22 1.49
C VAL A 77 -8.89 -1.76 2.31
N VAL A 78 -8.88 -1.46 3.59
CA VAL A 78 -7.98 -2.09 4.56
C VAL A 78 -8.77 -3.22 5.22
N VAL A 79 -8.36 -4.47 5.00
CA VAL A 79 -9.05 -5.63 5.58
C VAL A 79 -8.82 -5.74 7.09
N GLY A 80 -9.74 -6.39 7.82
CA GLY A 80 -9.74 -6.40 9.29
C GLY A 80 -8.49 -6.99 9.93
N ASN A 81 -7.82 -7.93 9.26
CA ASN A 81 -6.57 -8.54 9.73
C ASN A 81 -5.31 -7.81 9.28
N TYR A 82 -5.39 -6.50 9.12
CA TYR A 82 -4.25 -5.68 8.70
C TYR A 82 -3.15 -5.59 9.77
N SER A 83 -1.93 -5.32 9.34
CA SER A 83 -0.77 -5.17 10.22
C SER A 83 -0.56 -3.72 10.69
N GLU A 84 0.14 -3.57 11.82
CA GLU A 84 0.32 -2.31 12.53
C GLU A 84 0.88 -1.16 11.68
N GLU A 85 1.59 -1.47 10.61
CA GLU A 85 2.14 -0.46 9.71
C GLU A 85 1.07 0.42 9.05
N LEU A 86 -0.19 -0.03 9.04
CA LEU A 86 -1.33 0.72 8.49
C LEU A 86 -2.13 1.50 9.53
N ASN A 87 -1.80 1.41 10.82
CA ASN A 87 -2.54 2.06 11.91
C ASN A 87 -2.66 3.58 11.76
N ASN A 88 -1.72 4.23 11.09
CA ASN A 88 -1.73 5.67 10.90
C ASN A 88 -2.48 6.12 9.64
N LEU A 89 -3.00 5.21 8.84
CA LEU A 89 -3.96 5.55 7.79
C LEU A 89 -5.30 5.92 8.41
N ARG A 90 -6.01 6.82 7.78
CA ARG A 90 -7.31 7.30 8.27
C ARG A 90 -8.38 7.02 7.24
N GLU A 91 -9.53 6.60 7.73
CA GLU A 91 -10.74 6.53 6.91
C GLU A 91 -11.05 7.89 6.28
N GLY A 92 -11.63 7.85 5.10
CA GLY A 92 -12.04 9.00 4.34
C GLY A 92 -12.93 8.59 3.18
N GLU A 93 -13.21 9.50 2.28
CA GLU A 93 -14.10 9.23 1.13
C GLU A 93 -13.59 8.10 0.22
N SER A 94 -12.28 7.87 0.19
CA SER A 94 -11.65 6.86 -0.67
C SER A 94 -10.95 5.74 0.08
N LEU A 95 -11.00 5.71 1.42
CA LEU A 95 -10.37 4.66 2.23
C LEU A 95 -11.33 4.16 3.31
N TYR A 96 -11.57 2.87 3.30
CA TYR A 96 -12.46 2.17 4.22
C TYR A 96 -11.72 1.07 4.97
N PHE A 97 -11.88 1.03 6.30
CA PHE A 97 -11.38 -0.03 7.16
C PHE A 97 -12.49 -1.05 7.39
N ALA A 98 -12.36 -2.23 6.79
CA ALA A 98 -13.33 -3.31 6.94
C ALA A 98 -13.18 -4.01 8.29
N GLU A 99 -14.28 -4.49 8.85
CA GLU A 99 -14.28 -5.37 10.01
C GLU A 99 -13.92 -6.82 9.62
N GLY A 100 -14.33 -7.23 8.43
CA GLY A 100 -14.07 -8.55 7.88
C GLY A 100 -12.60 -8.79 7.56
N ASN A 101 -12.13 -10.01 7.85
CA ASN A 101 -10.77 -10.45 7.55
C ASN A 101 -10.68 -11.00 6.12
N TYR A 102 -9.49 -10.90 5.50
CA TYR A 102 -9.18 -11.48 4.19
C TYR A 102 -10.22 -11.08 3.12
N SER A 103 -10.71 -12.04 2.35
CA SER A 103 -11.68 -11.80 1.29
C SER A 103 -13.03 -11.25 1.78
N TRP A 104 -13.43 -11.55 3.01
CA TRP A 104 -14.64 -10.99 3.61
C TRP A 104 -14.54 -9.47 3.77
N GLY A 105 -13.38 -8.97 4.16
CA GLY A 105 -13.13 -7.53 4.21
C GLY A 105 -13.19 -6.86 2.84
N ILE A 106 -12.74 -7.56 1.79
CA ILE A 106 -12.83 -7.05 0.42
C ILE A 106 -14.29 -6.95 -0.03
N ILE A 107 -15.12 -7.98 0.22
CA ILE A 107 -16.54 -7.98 -0.11
C ILE A 107 -17.26 -6.85 0.62
N GLU A 108 -16.99 -6.67 1.91
CA GLU A 108 -17.52 -5.57 2.72
C GLU A 108 -17.15 -4.21 2.13
N GLY A 109 -15.90 -4.04 1.72
CA GLY A 109 -15.44 -2.81 1.07
C GLY A 109 -16.08 -2.57 -0.29
N MET A 110 -16.33 -3.61 -1.07
CA MET A 110 -17.08 -3.51 -2.33
C MET A 110 -18.49 -3.00 -2.08
N ASP A 111 -19.19 -3.57 -1.11
CA ASP A 111 -20.54 -3.12 -0.73
C ASP A 111 -20.52 -1.67 -0.25
N HIS A 112 -19.53 -1.29 0.57
CA HIS A 112 -19.39 0.08 1.07
C HIS A 112 -19.25 1.12 -0.05
N PHE A 113 -18.47 0.82 -1.09
CA PHE A 113 -18.23 1.72 -2.21
C PHE A 113 -19.21 1.56 -3.37
N GLY A 114 -20.12 0.59 -3.32
CA GLY A 114 -21.12 0.36 -4.37
C GLY A 114 -20.58 -0.34 -5.62
N PHE A 115 -19.57 -1.18 -5.43
CA PHE A 115 -19.05 -2.04 -6.51
C PHE A 115 -19.87 -3.32 -6.66
#